data_38d06060c9044f105d2a3c9d6e00e433
#
_entry.id   38d06060c9044f105d2a3c9d6e00e433
#
_cell.length_a   1.000
_cell.length_b   1.000
_cell.length_c   1.000
_cell.angle_alpha   90.00
_cell.angle_beta   90.00
_cell.angle_gamma   90.00
#
_symmetry.space_group_name_H-M   'P 1'
#
loop_
_entity.id
_entity.type
_entity.pdbx_description
1 polymer ?
#
loop_
_entity_poly.entity_id
_entity_poly.type
_entity_poly.pdbx_seq_one_letter_code
_entity_poly.pdbx_strand_id
1 'polypeptide(L)'
;PGGRVRGWFGVGAAFLLVLAALDASAQTYSVEIRPELNNLDIGIEQIPQASILILRLTNNTETRVRCQLVFDASPQRLTRSTRSINPGQTISSELRAQRKWFRVIVDVRCTESTS
;
A
#
# COMPACT_ATOMS: atom_id res chain seq x y z
N PRO A 1 47.08 -19.44 -20.75
CA PRO A 1 46.39 -18.20 -21.02
C PRO A 1 44.92 -18.24 -20.68
N GLY A 2 44.31 -19.36 -20.68
CA GLY A 2 42.90 -19.41 -20.31
C GLY A 2 42.61 -19.12 -18.86
N GLY A 3 43.63 -19.21 -18.03
CA GLY A 3 43.41 -19.07 -16.61
C GLY A 3 42.89 -17.75 -16.16
N ARG A 4 43.19 -16.72 -16.85
CA ARG A 4 42.81 -15.38 -16.41
C ARG A 4 41.34 -15.12 -16.48
N VAL A 5 40.64 -15.88 -17.25
CA VAL A 5 39.23 -15.66 -17.42
C VAL A 5 38.46 -15.91 -16.16
N ARG A 6 38.92 -16.79 -15.37
CA ARG A 6 38.19 -17.19 -14.20
C ARG A 6 37.95 -16.11 -13.18
N GLY A 7 38.81 -15.16 -13.10
CA GLY A 7 38.66 -14.11 -12.12
C GLY A 7 37.45 -13.26 -12.30
N TRP A 8 36.90 -13.28 -13.47
CA TRP A 8 35.74 -12.45 -13.75
C TRP A 8 34.51 -12.85 -13.04
N PHE A 9 34.31 -14.13 -12.93
CA PHE A 9 33.08 -14.66 -12.40
C PHE A 9 32.83 -14.30 -10.95
N GLY A 10 33.86 -14.24 -10.18
CA GLY A 10 33.71 -13.86 -8.79
C GLY A 10 33.17 -12.45 -8.63
N VAL A 11 33.54 -11.58 -9.52
CA VAL A 11 33.08 -10.20 -9.43
C VAL A 11 31.59 -10.09 -9.70
N GLY A 12 31.10 -10.82 -10.68
CA GLY A 12 29.70 -10.79 -10.99
C GLY A 12 28.83 -11.30 -9.85
N ALA A 13 29.27 -12.34 -9.18
CA ALA A 13 28.51 -12.89 -8.07
C ALA A 13 28.39 -11.91 -6.92
N ALA A 14 29.47 -11.21 -6.59
CA ALA A 14 29.45 -10.23 -5.51
C ALA A 14 28.49 -9.09 -5.80
N PHE A 15 28.42 -8.70 -7.04
CA PHE A 15 27.55 -7.62 -7.44
C PHE A 15 26.08 -7.98 -7.23
N LEU A 16 25.68 -9.19 -7.55
CA LEU A 16 24.32 -9.63 -7.35
C LEU A 16 23.92 -9.64 -5.90
N LEU A 17 24.81 -9.99 -4.99
CA LEU A 17 24.51 -9.98 -3.58
C LEU A 17 24.21 -8.58 -3.07
N VAL A 18 24.88 -7.58 -3.59
CA VAL A 18 24.62 -6.19 -3.18
C VAL A 18 23.21 -5.77 -3.55
N LEU A 19 22.76 -6.15 -4.72
CA LEU A 19 21.42 -5.80 -5.15
C LEU A 19 20.36 -6.44 -4.26
N ALA A 20 20.56 -7.69 -3.88
CA ALA A 20 19.61 -8.36 -3.00
C ALA A 20 19.54 -7.68 -1.64
N ALA A 21 20.65 -7.18 -1.13
CA ALA A 21 20.64 -6.50 0.15
C ALA A 21 19.84 -5.21 0.13
N LEU A 22 19.83 -4.51 -1.01
CA LEU A 22 19.08 -3.27 -1.12
C LEU A 22 17.57 -3.50 -1.06
N ASP A 23 17.11 -4.64 -1.56
CA ASP A 23 15.68 -4.94 -1.55
C ASP A 23 15.17 -5.26 -0.16
N ALA A 24 16.03 -5.56 0.78
CA ALA A 24 15.63 -5.95 2.12
C ALA A 24 15.23 -4.79 3.01
N SER A 25 15.36 -3.56 2.54
CA SER A 25 15.07 -2.37 3.34
C SER A 25 13.58 -1.98 3.35
N ALA A 26 12.71 -2.86 2.92
CA ALA A 26 11.32 -2.54 2.74
C ALA A 26 10.59 -2.37 4.08
N GLN A 27 9.32 -2.28 4.06
CA GLN A 27 8.47 -1.87 5.16
C GLN A 27 8.68 -2.67 6.47
N THR A 28 8.44 -1.99 7.60
CA THR A 28 8.63 -2.55 8.93
C THR A 28 7.33 -2.96 9.61
N TYR A 29 6.20 -2.84 8.94
CA TYR A 29 4.90 -3.20 9.48
C TYR A 29 4.09 -3.94 8.41
N SER A 30 3.12 -4.72 8.85
CA SER A 30 2.23 -5.42 7.93
C SER A 30 0.95 -4.63 7.72
N VAL A 31 0.39 -4.71 6.53
CA VAL A 31 -0.85 -4.03 6.18
C VAL A 31 -1.85 -5.07 5.70
N GLU A 32 -3.03 -5.05 6.29
CA GLU A 32 -4.12 -5.91 5.89
C GLU A 32 -5.29 -5.03 5.43
N ILE A 33 -5.74 -5.22 4.21
CA ILE A 33 -6.88 -4.50 3.66
C ILE A 33 -8.09 -5.42 3.71
N ARG A 34 -9.18 -4.94 4.29
CA ARG A 34 -10.45 -5.68 4.37
C ARG A 34 -11.50 -4.93 3.56
N PRO A 35 -11.65 -5.26 2.28
CA PRO A 35 -12.59 -4.54 1.42
C PRO A 35 -14.01 -5.09 1.55
N GLU A 36 -14.97 -4.18 1.53
CA GLU A 36 -16.39 -4.49 1.46
C GLU A 36 -16.97 -3.53 0.43
N LEU A 37 -16.93 -3.94 -0.83
CA LEU A 37 -17.14 -3.04 -1.95
C LEU A 37 -18.55 -3.16 -2.56
N ASN A 38 -19.39 -4.05 -2.07
CA ASN A 38 -20.76 -4.22 -2.56
C ASN A 38 -20.84 -4.41 -4.07
N ASN A 39 -19.92 -5.21 -4.62
CA ASN A 39 -19.82 -5.51 -6.04
C ASN A 39 -19.42 -4.31 -6.90
N LEU A 40 -18.94 -3.23 -6.30
CA LEU A 40 -18.45 -2.08 -7.05
C LEU A 40 -17.00 -2.33 -7.48
N ASP A 41 -16.66 -1.85 -8.67
CA ASP A 41 -15.31 -1.97 -9.19
C ASP A 41 -14.46 -0.80 -8.68
N ILE A 42 -13.84 -0.99 -7.54
CA ILE A 42 -13.00 0.01 -6.91
C ILE A 42 -11.58 -0.54 -6.83
N GLY A 43 -10.64 0.16 -7.44
CA GLY A 43 -9.23 -0.21 -7.33
C GLY A 43 -8.68 0.28 -6.00
N ILE A 44 -7.94 -0.57 -5.31
CA ILE A 44 -7.31 -0.24 -4.04
C ILE A 44 -5.82 -0.50 -4.17
N GLU A 45 -5.02 0.53 -3.95
CA GLU A 45 -3.56 0.42 -3.98
C GLU A 45 -3.02 0.91 -2.65
N GLN A 46 -2.13 0.13 -2.05
CA GLN A 46 -1.48 0.53 -0.81
C GLN A 46 -0.03 0.90 -1.10
N ILE A 47 0.40 2.01 -0.51
CA ILE A 47 1.78 2.50 -0.67
C ILE A 47 2.33 2.70 0.75
N PRO A 48 2.92 1.65 1.33
CA PRO A 48 3.44 1.76 2.69
C PRO A 48 4.81 2.41 2.70
N GLN A 49 4.98 3.34 3.63
CA GLN A 49 6.25 4.01 3.88
C GLN A 49 6.55 3.92 5.37
N ALA A 50 7.73 4.34 5.79
CA ALA A 50 8.16 4.14 7.17
C ALA A 50 7.22 4.75 8.21
N SER A 51 6.71 5.94 7.97
CA SER A 51 5.86 6.63 8.93
C SER A 51 4.52 7.08 8.36
N ILE A 52 4.20 6.68 7.13
CA ILE A 52 2.96 7.04 6.47
C ILE A 52 2.48 5.86 5.65
N LEU A 53 1.21 5.53 5.79
CA LEU A 53 0.55 4.59 4.90
C LEU A 53 -0.38 5.37 3.99
N ILE A 54 -0.16 5.27 2.69
CA ILE A 54 -0.99 5.92 1.69
C ILE A 54 -1.89 4.86 1.08
N LEU A 55 -3.19 5.15 1.04
CA LEU A 55 -4.15 4.28 0.39
C LEU A 55 -4.77 5.05 -0.77
N ARG A 56 -4.70 4.46 -1.96
CA ARG A 56 -5.23 5.05 -3.17
C ARG A 56 -6.46 4.29 -3.62
N LEU A 57 -7.54 5.00 -3.86
CA LEU A 57 -8.80 4.39 -4.31
C LEU A 57 -9.18 4.96 -5.66
N THR A 58 -9.51 4.08 -6.60
CA THR A 58 -9.94 4.47 -7.94
C THR A 58 -11.34 3.96 -8.19
N ASN A 59 -12.26 4.85 -8.55
CA ASN A 59 -13.61 4.47 -8.89
C ASN A 59 -13.68 4.11 -10.37
N ASN A 60 -13.73 2.81 -10.65
CA ASN A 60 -13.83 2.32 -12.02
C ASN A 60 -15.28 2.09 -12.46
N THR A 61 -16.24 2.56 -11.67
CA THR A 61 -17.65 2.46 -12.02
C THR A 61 -18.12 3.70 -12.76
N GLU A 62 -19.34 3.66 -13.25
CA GLU A 62 -19.93 4.79 -13.94
C GLU A 62 -20.75 5.69 -13.02
N THR A 63 -20.81 5.35 -11.74
CA THR A 63 -21.57 6.11 -10.76
C THR A 63 -20.65 6.62 -9.67
N ARG A 64 -21.10 7.67 -9.00
CA ARG A 64 -20.38 8.21 -7.86
C ARG A 64 -20.49 7.24 -6.69
N VAL A 65 -19.39 7.00 -5.98
CA VAL A 65 -19.37 6.11 -4.84
C VAL A 65 -18.92 6.85 -3.60
N ARG A 66 -19.33 6.33 -2.46
CA ARG A 66 -18.87 6.83 -1.16
C ARG A 66 -18.16 5.71 -0.46
N CYS A 67 -16.93 5.96 -0.04
CA CYS A 67 -16.11 4.99 0.65
C CYS A 67 -15.80 5.45 2.06
N GLN A 68 -15.98 4.55 3.01
CA GLN A 68 -15.61 4.78 4.40
C GLN A 68 -14.36 3.96 4.68
N LEU A 69 -13.36 4.63 5.22
CA LEU A 69 -12.07 4.02 5.54
C LEU A 69 -11.88 4.05 7.04
N VAL A 70 -11.54 2.90 7.62
CA VAL A 70 -11.22 2.81 9.04
C VAL A 70 -9.82 2.22 9.15
N PHE A 71 -8.90 3.01 9.65
CA PHE A 71 -7.52 2.61 9.85
C PHE A 71 -7.31 2.22 11.30
N ASP A 72 -6.91 0.99 11.53
CA ASP A 72 -6.57 0.47 12.85
C ASP A 72 -5.08 0.15 12.89
N ALA A 73 -4.32 1.04 13.45
CA ALA A 73 -2.86 0.90 13.58
C ALA A 73 -2.51 0.87 15.06
N SER A 74 -2.83 -0.23 15.72
CA SER A 74 -2.55 -0.40 17.14
C SER A 74 -1.07 -0.18 17.45
N PRO A 75 -0.71 0.54 18.51
CA PRO A 75 -1.56 1.02 19.62
C PRO A 75 -2.19 2.39 19.39
N GLN A 76 -2.10 2.94 18.22
CA GLN A 76 -2.65 4.23 17.86
C GLN A 76 -4.19 4.13 17.79
N ARG A 77 -4.88 5.25 18.00
CA ARG A 77 -6.33 5.30 17.90
C ARG A 77 -6.81 5.00 16.50
N LEU A 78 -8.03 4.49 16.39
CA LEU A 78 -8.67 4.33 15.10
C LEU A 78 -8.82 5.66 14.40
N THR A 79 -8.56 5.69 13.11
CA THR A 79 -8.75 6.85 12.28
C THR A 79 -9.82 6.53 11.25
N ARG A 80 -10.85 7.38 11.15
CA ARG A 80 -11.96 7.18 10.22
C ARG A 80 -11.97 8.30 9.20
N SER A 81 -12.31 7.96 7.98
CA SER A 81 -12.38 8.92 6.89
C SER A 81 -13.47 8.49 5.93
N THR A 82 -14.27 9.43 5.45
CA THR A 82 -15.30 9.17 4.45
C THR A 82 -15.00 10.04 3.23
N ARG A 83 -14.94 9.40 2.06
CA ARG A 83 -14.61 10.09 0.82
C ARG A 83 -15.62 9.73 -0.26
N SER A 84 -16.00 10.73 -1.04
CA SER A 84 -16.80 10.52 -2.24
C SER A 84 -15.88 10.51 -3.44
N ILE A 85 -16.09 9.58 -4.34
CA ILE A 85 -15.23 9.41 -5.51
C ILE A 85 -16.09 9.41 -6.76
N ASN A 86 -15.85 10.36 -7.65
CA ASN A 86 -16.56 10.45 -8.92
C ASN A 86 -16.10 9.35 -9.87
N PRO A 87 -16.90 9.01 -10.89
CA PRO A 87 -16.48 8.01 -11.88
C PRO A 87 -15.12 8.36 -12.49
N GLY A 88 -14.24 7.38 -12.54
CA GLY A 88 -12.90 7.56 -13.10
C GLY A 88 -11.92 8.32 -12.23
N GLN A 89 -12.36 8.79 -11.07
CA GLN A 89 -11.50 9.57 -10.18
C GLN A 89 -10.66 8.66 -9.28
N THR A 90 -9.44 9.10 -8.99
CA THR A 90 -8.57 8.46 -8.01
C THR A 90 -8.36 9.43 -6.86
N ILE A 91 -8.53 8.94 -5.64
CA ILE A 91 -8.25 9.74 -4.45
C ILE A 91 -7.18 9.03 -3.61
N SER A 92 -6.51 9.81 -2.78
CA SER A 92 -5.53 9.28 -1.83
C SER A 92 -5.97 9.63 -0.42
N SER A 93 -5.79 8.68 0.48
CA SER A 93 -5.99 8.90 1.90
C SER A 93 -4.75 8.40 2.62
N GLU A 94 -4.31 9.11 3.64
CA GLU A 94 -3.07 8.72 4.31
C GLU A 94 -3.27 8.62 5.81
N LEU A 95 -2.51 7.71 6.41
CA LEU A 95 -2.44 7.55 7.85
C LEU A 95 -1.02 7.84 8.28
N ARG A 96 -0.84 8.81 9.17
CA ARG A 96 0.48 9.16 9.68
C ARG A 96 0.73 8.46 11.00
N ALA A 97 1.96 7.97 11.16
CA ALA A 97 2.35 7.28 12.38
C ALA A 97 2.55 8.29 13.50
N GLN A 98 1.86 8.09 14.61
CA GLN A 98 2.12 8.78 15.85
C GLN A 98 3.04 7.97 16.72
N ARG A 99 3.08 6.67 16.49
CA ARG A 99 3.93 5.71 17.16
C ARG A 99 4.37 4.67 16.16
N LYS A 100 5.32 3.87 16.54
CA LYS A 100 5.76 2.77 15.68
C LYS A 100 4.63 1.76 15.55
N TRP A 101 4.28 1.42 14.32
CA TRP A 101 3.27 0.42 14.03
C TRP A 101 3.89 -0.95 13.89
N PHE A 102 3.14 -1.97 14.26
CA PHE A 102 3.50 -3.35 13.95
C PHE A 102 2.57 -3.91 12.90
N ARG A 103 1.33 -3.47 12.93
CA ARG A 103 0.30 -3.97 12.04
C ARG A 103 -0.75 -2.89 11.82
N VAL A 104 -1.18 -2.73 10.59
CA VAL A 104 -2.26 -1.81 10.22
C VAL A 104 -3.34 -2.60 9.52
N ILE A 105 -4.56 -2.47 10.00
CA ILE A 105 -5.74 -3.07 9.37
C ILE A 105 -6.58 -1.93 8.83
N VAL A 106 -6.94 -2.01 7.55
CA VAL A 106 -7.77 -0.98 6.91
C VAL A 106 -9.06 -1.62 6.43
N ASP A 107 -10.17 -1.19 7.00
CA ASP A 107 -11.49 -1.58 6.51
C ASP A 107 -11.93 -0.54 5.49
N VAL A 108 -12.26 -0.99 4.29
CA VAL A 108 -12.71 -0.14 3.20
C VAL A 108 -14.13 -0.56 2.83
N ARG A 109 -15.10 0.32 3.08
CA ARG A 109 -16.49 0.07 2.72
C ARG A 109 -16.93 1.09 1.72
N CYS A 110 -17.35 0.63 0.55
CA CYS A 110 -17.81 1.51 -0.50
C CYS A 110 -19.25 1.17 -0.88
N THR A 111 -20.04 2.21 -1.03
CA THR A 111 -21.42 2.08 -1.46
C THR A 111 -21.67 3.10 -2.56
N GLU A 112 -22.69 2.83 -3.37
CA GLU A 112 -23.09 3.76 -4.39
C GLU A 112 -23.71 4.99 -3.74
N SER A 113 -23.31 6.17 -4.21
CA SER A 113 -23.83 7.42 -3.67
C SER A 113 -25.12 7.79 -4.39
N THR A 114 -26.18 7.96 -3.62
CA THR A 114 -27.52 8.21 -4.19
C THR A 114 -27.91 9.68 -4.23
N SER A 115 -27.06 10.55 -3.76
CA SER A 115 -27.40 11.98 -3.71
C SER A 115 -26.76 12.80 -4.79
#